data_7b3f970614eb5a877c747a4dfa28445e
#
_entry.id   7b3f970614eb5a877c747a4dfa28445e
#
_cell.length_a   1.000
_cell.length_b   1.000
_cell.length_c   1.000
_cell.angle_alpha   90.00
_cell.angle_beta   90.00
_cell.angle_gamma   90.00
#
_symmetry.space_group_name_H-M   'P 1'
#
loop_
_entity.id
_entity.type
_entity.pdbx_description
1 polymer ?
#
loop_
_entity_poly.entity_id
_entity_poly.type
_entity_poly.pdbx_seq_one_letter_code
_entity_poly.pdbx_strand_id
1 'polypeptide(L)'
;MTIRFHRQNIGTLSEAYQMFFEALKSDSIDILVQTAWEFFGLPVLLTDENYKRICQYPKKKLGQPIWDALLENSALSLDIIQDYQQAYLNTNEKYYRPFYSNKGPAADCPRIFGEVHSEERIYGHIGIFMFDCPLLSEDLEATQIFVDALTMLMLPRRNREGSSLSSYMHDLLDESASQNAKAVATRCLSVSVPGPFSVMVTPIGSTASQRAFATMAISKIATQYCSTVSTIYHNCIVTLFGLMQGERHSEKEIAFFHRVAEFLSPSNASSGVSLPFSDLNELNGRFQQAYMTSLMTKKSCEFFEFAFPAVMFETVCASTNVEMFLHPAIRQLEKYDAIHQTEYFRTLQVYSLTLHNKESTARILCIHRNTLLYRLGKINELFHIPFEDQQTALALLNSFQLYGVNVLGEADFGLADKVEKLEESSNSDKSQV
;
A
#
# COMPACT_ATOMS: atom_id res chain seq x y z
N MET A 1 43.91 -6.99 6.11
CA MET A 1 44.77 -5.86 5.69
C MET A 1 43.88 -4.63 5.71
N THR A 2 43.97 -3.79 6.76
CA THR A 2 43.08 -2.62 6.92
C THR A 2 43.56 -1.56 5.92
N ILE A 3 42.69 -1.21 4.98
CA ILE A 3 42.95 -0.14 4.00
C ILE A 3 42.87 1.18 4.77
N ARG A 4 44.01 1.89 4.89
CA ARG A 4 44.02 3.23 5.47
C ARG A 4 43.79 4.24 4.36
N PHE A 5 42.71 5.01 4.46
CA PHE A 5 42.48 6.18 3.63
C PHE A 5 43.27 7.34 4.25
N HIS A 6 44.18 7.94 3.49
CA HIS A 6 44.82 9.18 3.88
C HIS A 6 44.07 10.34 3.26
N ARG A 7 43.30 11.01 4.07
CA ARG A 7 42.60 12.21 3.70
C ARG A 7 43.63 13.35 3.61
N GLN A 8 44.04 13.69 2.41
CA GLN A 8 44.72 14.97 2.15
C GLN A 8 43.65 16.05 2.29
N ASN A 9 43.97 17.24 2.82
CA ASN A 9 43.01 18.32 3.10
C ASN A 9 41.83 18.34 2.18
N ILE A 10 40.62 18.37 2.76
CA ILE A 10 39.41 18.58 1.96
C ILE A 10 39.56 19.90 1.23
N GLY A 11 39.09 19.93 -0.02
CA GLY A 11 38.90 21.16 -0.74
C GLY A 11 37.91 22.08 0.00
N THR A 12 38.01 23.36 -0.25
CA THR A 12 37.07 24.34 0.30
C THR A 12 35.65 24.09 -0.23
N LEU A 13 34.62 24.60 0.44
CA LEU A 13 33.24 24.53 -0.06
C LEU A 13 33.12 25.11 -1.48
N SER A 14 33.92 26.13 -1.81
CA SER A 14 34.00 26.70 -3.16
C SER A 14 34.49 25.66 -4.19
N GLU A 15 35.46 24.83 -3.85
CA GLU A 15 35.94 23.74 -4.70
C GLU A 15 34.89 22.63 -4.82
N ALA A 16 34.14 22.33 -3.75
CA ALA A 16 33.02 21.40 -3.81
C ALA A 16 31.98 21.86 -4.83
N TYR A 17 31.54 23.12 -4.76
CA TYR A 17 30.63 23.70 -5.74
C TYR A 17 31.16 23.60 -7.17
N GLN A 18 32.42 23.96 -7.38
CA GLN A 18 33.03 23.92 -8.70
C GLN A 18 33.11 22.49 -9.25
N MET A 19 33.61 21.54 -8.46
CA MET A 19 33.76 20.15 -8.89
C MET A 19 32.42 19.48 -9.19
N PHE A 20 31.45 19.65 -8.30
CA PHE A 20 30.12 19.03 -8.49
C PHE A 20 29.35 19.70 -9.64
N PHE A 21 29.47 21.02 -9.82
CA PHE A 21 28.87 21.72 -10.95
C PHE A 21 29.47 21.28 -12.30
N GLU A 22 30.78 21.07 -12.37
CA GLU A 22 31.42 20.54 -13.58
C GLU A 22 30.97 19.09 -13.85
N ALA A 23 30.89 18.26 -12.78
CA ALA A 23 30.39 16.90 -12.91
C ALA A 23 28.92 16.83 -13.39
N LEU A 24 28.05 17.79 -12.98
CA LEU A 24 26.68 17.91 -13.45
C LEU A 24 26.57 18.05 -14.98
N LYS A 25 27.56 18.71 -15.64
CA LYS A 25 27.58 18.87 -17.09
C LYS A 25 27.67 17.55 -17.85
N SER A 26 28.21 16.52 -17.21
CA SER A 26 28.29 15.18 -17.81
C SER A 26 26.95 14.45 -17.89
N ASP A 27 25.93 14.94 -17.18
CA ASP A 27 24.63 14.29 -17.01
C ASP A 27 24.74 12.82 -16.55
N SER A 28 25.77 12.51 -15.73
CA SER A 28 26.09 11.15 -15.26
C SER A 28 26.18 11.08 -13.74
N ILE A 29 25.27 10.27 -13.13
CA ILE A 29 25.32 9.98 -11.69
C ILE A 29 26.64 9.29 -11.32
N ASP A 30 27.11 8.35 -12.13
CA ASP A 30 28.37 7.63 -11.89
C ASP A 30 29.57 8.58 -11.81
N ILE A 31 29.65 9.56 -12.73
CA ILE A 31 30.70 10.59 -12.72
C ILE A 31 30.57 11.50 -11.50
N LEU A 32 29.35 11.92 -11.12
CA LEU A 32 29.14 12.77 -9.96
C LEU A 32 29.53 12.06 -8.65
N VAL A 33 29.19 10.78 -8.48
CA VAL A 33 29.59 10.00 -7.30
C VAL A 33 31.10 9.71 -7.29
N GLN A 34 31.72 9.50 -8.45
CA GLN A 34 33.17 9.39 -8.56
C GLN A 34 33.84 10.71 -8.17
N THR A 35 33.33 11.83 -8.63
CA THR A 35 33.85 13.17 -8.25
C THR A 35 33.72 13.42 -6.75
N ALA A 36 32.61 12.97 -6.12
CA ALA A 36 32.46 13.05 -4.67
C ALA A 36 33.50 12.20 -3.94
N TRP A 37 33.79 10.98 -4.41
CA TRP A 37 34.85 10.15 -3.88
C TRP A 37 36.23 10.84 -4.00
N GLU A 38 36.53 11.45 -5.10
CA GLU A 38 37.78 12.21 -5.33
C GLU A 38 37.85 13.44 -4.41
N PHE A 39 36.77 14.18 -4.24
CA PHE A 39 36.69 15.35 -3.38
C PHE A 39 36.85 15.00 -1.91
N PHE A 40 36.07 14.06 -1.39
CA PHE A 40 36.11 13.67 0.02
C PHE A 40 37.34 12.83 0.36
N GLY A 41 37.97 12.19 -0.61
CA GLY A 41 39.03 11.20 -0.36
C GLY A 41 38.55 9.96 0.43
N LEU A 42 37.24 9.77 0.52
CA LEU A 42 36.54 8.76 1.31
C LEU A 42 35.56 7.96 0.43
N PRO A 43 35.35 6.68 0.73
CA PRO A 43 34.42 5.85 -0.02
C PRO A 43 33.00 6.40 0.04
N VAL A 44 32.39 6.55 -1.15
CA VAL A 44 31.03 7.09 -1.34
C VAL A 44 30.14 6.01 -1.92
N LEU A 45 28.97 5.83 -1.33
CA LEU A 45 27.91 4.93 -1.75
C LEU A 45 26.67 5.74 -2.06
N LEU A 46 26.00 5.42 -3.17
CA LEU A 46 24.65 5.86 -3.50
C LEU A 46 23.75 4.65 -3.72
N THR A 47 22.62 4.63 -3.04
CA THR A 47 21.54 3.66 -3.25
C THR A 47 20.28 4.36 -3.73
N ASP A 48 19.32 3.60 -4.27
CA ASP A 48 17.96 4.07 -4.52
C ASP A 48 17.15 4.14 -3.21
N GLU A 49 15.88 4.51 -3.31
CA GLU A 49 14.94 4.59 -2.19
C GLU A 49 14.69 3.24 -1.49
N ASN A 50 15.02 2.12 -2.11
CA ASN A 50 14.91 0.77 -1.58
C ASN A 50 16.26 0.19 -1.10
N TYR A 51 17.27 1.05 -0.91
CA TYR A 51 18.64 0.67 -0.51
C TYR A 51 19.34 -0.29 -1.49
N LYS A 52 18.90 -0.34 -2.74
CA LYS A 52 19.61 -1.03 -3.80
C LYS A 52 20.71 -0.13 -4.33
N ARG A 53 21.91 -0.68 -4.50
CA ARG A 53 23.07 0.08 -4.98
C ARG A 53 22.83 0.63 -6.38
N ILE A 54 22.93 1.96 -6.53
CA ILE A 54 23.05 2.65 -7.82
C ILE A 54 24.51 2.65 -8.25
N CYS A 55 25.40 3.19 -7.41
CA CYS A 55 26.85 3.16 -7.63
C CYS A 55 27.63 3.34 -6.33
N GLN A 56 28.90 2.95 -6.33
CA GLN A 56 29.81 3.15 -5.22
C GLN A 56 31.25 3.30 -5.70
N TYR A 57 32.00 4.17 -5.03
CA TYR A 57 33.40 4.42 -5.33
C TYR A 57 34.25 4.41 -4.05
N PRO A 58 35.41 3.72 -4.08
CA PRO A 58 35.99 2.99 -5.21
C PRO A 58 35.28 1.67 -5.50
N LYS A 59 35.28 1.21 -6.76
CA LYS A 59 34.65 -0.05 -7.20
C LYS A 59 35.49 -1.28 -6.83
N LYS A 60 35.88 -1.42 -5.54
CA LYS A 60 36.68 -2.53 -5.01
C LYS A 60 36.26 -2.86 -3.57
N LYS A 61 36.58 -4.09 -3.15
CA LYS A 61 36.41 -4.49 -1.73
C LYS A 61 37.32 -3.70 -0.80
N LEU A 62 36.80 -3.29 0.36
CA LEU A 62 37.46 -2.49 1.35
C LEU A 62 37.62 -3.23 2.70
N GLY A 63 37.10 -4.44 2.82
CA GLY A 63 37.07 -5.21 4.06
C GLY A 63 36.00 -4.72 5.06
N GLN A 64 35.11 -3.85 4.63
CA GLN A 64 33.99 -3.40 5.42
C GLN A 64 32.73 -4.21 4.99
N PRO A 65 32.04 -4.93 5.92
CA PRO A 65 31.05 -5.92 5.57
C PRO A 65 29.90 -5.38 4.69
N ILE A 66 29.38 -4.19 5.02
CA ILE A 66 28.27 -3.58 4.29
C ILE A 66 28.71 -3.14 2.88
N TRP A 67 29.91 -2.54 2.79
CA TRP A 67 30.48 -2.10 1.53
C TRP A 67 30.72 -3.28 0.58
N ASP A 68 31.33 -4.34 1.10
CA ASP A 68 31.69 -5.52 0.30
C ASP A 68 30.44 -6.33 -0.09
N ALA A 69 29.46 -6.43 0.82
CA ALA A 69 28.17 -7.07 0.51
C ALA A 69 27.42 -6.37 -0.61
N LEU A 70 27.43 -5.04 -0.66
CA LEU A 70 26.80 -4.27 -1.74
C LEU A 70 27.49 -4.43 -3.09
N LEU A 71 28.81 -4.66 -3.09
CA LEU A 71 29.53 -5.00 -4.32
C LEU A 71 29.07 -6.36 -4.89
N GLU A 72 28.74 -7.33 -4.03
CA GLU A 72 28.34 -8.68 -4.42
C GLU A 72 26.85 -8.80 -4.71
N ASN A 73 25.98 -8.25 -3.85
CA ASN A 73 24.55 -8.54 -3.82
C ASN A 73 23.65 -7.41 -4.33
N SER A 74 24.21 -6.26 -4.67
CA SER A 74 23.48 -5.07 -5.18
C SER A 74 22.44 -4.45 -4.23
N ALA A 75 22.12 -5.04 -3.08
CA ALA A 75 21.16 -4.52 -2.09
C ALA A 75 21.61 -4.80 -0.66
N LEU A 76 21.22 -3.94 0.29
CA LEU A 76 21.43 -4.16 1.71
C LEU A 76 20.54 -5.28 2.25
N SER A 77 21.02 -6.00 3.27
CA SER A 77 20.20 -6.93 4.02
C SER A 77 19.17 -6.19 4.89
N LEU A 78 18.05 -6.86 5.19
CA LEU A 78 16.95 -6.27 5.96
C LEU A 78 17.38 -5.84 7.37
N ASP A 79 18.24 -6.61 8.03
CA ASP A 79 18.72 -6.32 9.37
C ASP A 79 19.49 -4.98 9.38
N ILE A 80 20.33 -4.76 8.38
CA ILE A 80 21.10 -3.51 8.22
C ILE A 80 20.18 -2.34 7.95
N ILE A 81 19.13 -2.51 7.14
CA ILE A 81 18.13 -1.46 6.86
C ILE A 81 17.38 -1.07 8.13
N GLN A 82 16.95 -2.06 8.94
CA GLN A 82 16.29 -1.81 10.22
C GLN A 82 17.19 -1.04 11.20
N ASP A 83 18.44 -1.45 11.30
CA ASP A 83 19.41 -0.79 12.17
C ASP A 83 19.68 0.66 11.73
N TYR A 84 19.74 0.93 10.43
CA TYR A 84 19.82 2.29 9.91
C TYR A 84 18.60 3.12 10.25
N GLN A 85 17.42 2.58 10.06
CA GLN A 85 16.18 3.29 10.34
C GLN A 85 16.03 3.60 11.83
N GLN A 86 16.43 2.67 12.72
CA GLN A 86 16.46 2.94 14.15
C GLN A 86 17.49 4.01 14.53
N ALA A 87 18.66 4.04 13.88
CA ALA A 87 19.64 5.08 14.10
C ALA A 87 19.18 6.46 13.64
N TYR A 88 18.44 6.54 12.52
CA TYR A 88 17.79 7.77 12.05
C TYR A 88 16.70 8.29 13.01
N LEU A 89 15.94 7.39 13.63
CA LEU A 89 14.87 7.76 14.57
C LEU A 89 15.36 8.37 15.89
N ASN A 90 16.58 8.08 16.27
CA ASN A 90 17.17 8.59 17.51
C ASN A 90 17.84 9.97 17.36
N THR A 91 17.92 10.49 16.14
CA THR A 91 18.39 11.86 15.90
C THR A 91 17.17 12.78 15.79
N ASN A 92 16.99 13.69 16.75
CA ASN A 92 15.88 14.69 16.76
C ASN A 92 16.00 15.75 15.64
N GLU A 93 16.80 15.54 14.62
CA GLU A 93 16.99 16.48 13.51
C GLU A 93 16.12 16.08 12.31
N LYS A 94 15.50 17.08 11.69
CA LYS A 94 14.66 16.90 10.48
C LYS A 94 15.45 16.17 9.40
N TYR A 95 14.90 15.08 8.91
CA TYR A 95 15.42 14.05 8.00
C TYR A 95 16.04 14.51 6.67
N TYR A 96 16.13 15.80 6.40
CA TYR A 96 16.52 16.36 5.10
C TYR A 96 17.94 16.94 5.05
N ARG A 97 18.73 16.81 6.13
CA ARG A 97 20.10 17.30 6.14
C ARG A 97 21.08 16.17 6.41
N PRO A 98 22.26 16.19 5.77
CA PRO A 98 23.31 15.22 6.07
C PRO A 98 23.68 15.24 7.55
N PHE A 99 23.91 14.06 8.11
CA PHE A 99 24.32 13.91 9.49
C PHE A 99 25.39 12.82 9.63
N TYR A 100 26.19 12.94 10.67
CA TYR A 100 27.21 11.97 11.02
C TYR A 100 26.69 10.98 12.07
N SER A 101 27.00 9.70 11.89
CA SER A 101 26.73 8.67 12.89
C SER A 101 27.91 7.74 13.08
N ASN A 102 28.17 7.39 14.36
CA ASN A 102 29.14 6.40 14.81
C ASN A 102 28.47 5.34 15.71
N LYS A 103 27.14 5.16 15.59
CA LYS A 103 26.33 4.25 16.41
C LYS A 103 25.67 3.18 15.54
N GLY A 104 25.21 2.10 16.19
CA GLY A 104 24.53 1.01 15.49
C GLY A 104 25.39 0.41 14.38
N PRO A 105 24.89 0.24 13.15
CA PRO A 105 25.64 -0.30 12.01
C PRO A 105 26.83 0.56 11.58
N ALA A 106 26.92 1.80 12.05
CA ALA A 106 28.04 2.71 11.81
C ALA A 106 29.09 2.69 12.94
N ALA A 107 28.92 1.85 13.97
CA ALA A 107 29.85 1.80 15.11
C ALA A 107 31.28 1.38 14.70
N ASP A 108 31.41 0.37 13.83
CA ASP A 108 32.70 -0.14 13.35
C ASP A 108 33.30 0.72 12.23
N CYS A 109 32.51 1.50 11.54
CA CYS A 109 32.93 2.42 10.50
C CYS A 109 31.98 3.61 10.46
N PRO A 110 32.33 4.72 11.14
CA PRO A 110 31.50 5.93 11.14
C PRO A 110 31.21 6.45 9.73
N ARG A 111 30.07 7.13 9.57
CA ARG A 111 29.61 7.57 8.24
C ARG A 111 28.87 8.89 8.31
N ILE A 112 28.94 9.59 7.21
CA ILE A 112 28.00 10.66 6.91
C ILE A 112 26.87 10.08 6.07
N PHE A 113 25.64 10.31 6.49
CA PHE A 113 24.42 9.94 5.78
C PHE A 113 23.80 11.17 5.15
N GLY A 114 23.19 11.00 3.98
CA GLY A 114 22.42 12.02 3.32
C GLY A 114 21.29 11.37 2.52
N GLU A 115 20.20 12.12 2.31
CA GLU A 115 19.06 11.69 1.52
C GLU A 115 18.89 12.58 0.31
N VAL A 116 18.78 11.96 -0.86
CA VAL A 116 18.41 12.64 -2.09
C VAL A 116 16.89 12.71 -2.10
N HIS A 117 16.33 13.90 -1.89
CA HIS A 117 14.88 14.08 -1.76
C HIS A 117 14.40 15.33 -2.49
N SER A 118 13.10 15.36 -2.80
CA SER A 118 12.38 16.56 -3.24
C SER A 118 11.01 16.54 -2.62
N GLU A 119 10.63 17.64 -1.96
CA GLU A 119 9.42 17.73 -1.15
C GLU A 119 9.40 16.62 -0.08
N GLU A 120 8.37 15.76 -0.06
CA GLU A 120 8.24 14.65 0.87
C GLU A 120 8.80 13.32 0.33
N ARG A 121 9.35 13.30 -0.89
CA ARG A 121 9.80 12.07 -1.55
C ARG A 121 11.30 11.90 -1.53
N ILE A 122 11.75 10.71 -1.10
CA ILE A 122 13.14 10.26 -1.16
C ILE A 122 13.38 9.55 -2.49
N TYR A 123 14.51 9.84 -3.14
CA TYR A 123 14.96 9.24 -4.40
C TYR A 123 16.18 8.36 -4.22
N GLY A 124 16.87 8.48 -3.10
CA GLY A 124 18.03 7.67 -2.78
C GLY A 124 18.71 8.08 -1.49
N HIS A 125 19.66 7.24 -1.07
CA HIS A 125 20.42 7.43 0.16
C HIS A 125 21.92 7.45 -0.15
N ILE A 126 22.65 8.32 0.57
CA ILE A 126 24.09 8.45 0.46
C ILE A 126 24.73 7.98 1.75
N GLY A 127 25.86 7.27 1.60
CA GLY A 127 26.76 6.94 2.70
C GLY A 127 28.18 7.30 2.35
N ILE A 128 28.84 8.16 3.14
CA ILE A 128 30.28 8.46 3.04
C ILE A 128 30.95 7.76 4.22
N PHE A 129 31.81 6.77 3.94
CA PHE A 129 32.43 5.90 4.94
C PHE A 129 33.73 6.52 5.46
N MET A 130 33.83 6.79 6.76
CA MET A 130 34.89 7.58 7.35
C MET A 130 36.21 6.82 7.59
N PHE A 131 36.22 5.50 7.74
CA PHE A 131 37.43 4.66 7.90
C PHE A 131 38.53 5.30 8.76
N ASP A 132 38.37 5.45 10.03
CA ASP A 132 39.34 6.07 10.96
C ASP A 132 39.71 7.55 10.67
N CYS A 133 39.04 8.18 9.71
CA CYS A 133 39.20 9.60 9.43
C CYS A 133 38.30 10.44 10.35
N PRO A 134 38.76 11.56 10.90
CA PRO A 134 37.94 12.45 11.72
C PRO A 134 36.93 13.20 10.83
N LEU A 135 35.78 13.50 11.42
CA LEU A 135 34.82 14.43 10.83
C LEU A 135 35.36 15.86 10.83
N LEU A 136 35.37 16.52 9.71
CA LEU A 136 35.78 17.92 9.57
C LEU A 136 34.59 18.86 9.57
N SER A 137 34.81 20.13 9.91
CA SER A 137 33.74 21.13 10.06
C SER A 137 32.87 21.32 8.76
N GLU A 138 33.48 21.18 7.60
CA GLU A 138 32.85 21.43 6.31
C GLU A 138 32.26 20.17 5.66
N ASP A 139 32.44 19.00 6.25
CA ASP A 139 32.00 17.72 5.68
C ASP A 139 30.50 17.65 5.43
N LEU A 140 29.71 18.08 6.40
CA LEU A 140 28.25 18.02 6.32
C LEU A 140 27.73 19.03 5.28
N GLU A 141 28.33 20.22 5.20
CA GLU A 141 27.94 21.21 4.20
C GLU A 141 28.35 20.79 2.78
N ALA A 142 29.56 20.24 2.61
CA ALA A 142 29.99 19.68 1.35
C ALA A 142 29.11 18.47 0.92
N THR A 143 28.69 17.65 1.88
CA THR A 143 27.75 16.57 1.61
C THR A 143 26.38 17.11 1.18
N GLN A 144 25.91 18.22 1.75
CA GLN A 144 24.65 18.86 1.31
C GLN A 144 24.77 19.34 -0.14
N ILE A 145 25.87 19.98 -0.54
CA ILE A 145 26.11 20.42 -1.92
C ILE A 145 26.08 19.19 -2.88
N PHE A 146 26.67 18.07 -2.46
CA PHE A 146 26.64 16.84 -3.21
C PHE A 146 25.24 16.26 -3.34
N VAL A 147 24.44 16.25 -2.22
CA VAL A 147 23.03 15.85 -2.23
C VAL A 147 22.22 16.71 -3.18
N ASP A 148 22.40 18.03 -3.14
CA ASP A 148 21.68 18.96 -4.03
C ASP A 148 22.03 18.70 -5.49
N ALA A 149 23.31 18.45 -5.81
CA ALA A 149 23.74 18.08 -7.15
C ALA A 149 23.14 16.75 -7.62
N LEU A 150 23.09 15.74 -6.76
CA LEU A 150 22.42 14.47 -7.06
C LEU A 150 20.92 14.67 -7.27
N THR A 151 20.29 15.51 -6.46
CA THR A 151 18.87 15.83 -6.60
C THR A 151 18.60 16.41 -8.00
N MET A 152 19.43 17.33 -8.48
CA MET A 152 19.32 17.89 -9.84
C MET A 152 19.45 16.84 -10.95
N LEU A 153 20.31 15.83 -10.77
CA LEU A 153 20.47 14.74 -11.74
C LEU A 153 19.38 13.68 -11.64
N MET A 154 18.90 13.39 -10.44
CA MET A 154 17.93 12.30 -10.22
C MET A 154 16.48 12.74 -10.51
N LEU A 155 16.14 14.01 -10.26
CA LEU A 155 14.82 14.55 -10.55
C LEU A 155 14.44 14.59 -12.05
N PRO A 156 15.29 15.12 -12.97
CA PRO A 156 14.97 15.17 -14.40
C PRO A 156 15.03 13.80 -15.08
N ARG A 157 15.74 12.83 -14.51
CA ARG A 157 15.94 11.49 -15.08
C ARG A 157 14.75 10.55 -14.95
N ARG A 158 13.65 10.98 -14.33
CA ARG A 158 12.37 10.28 -14.44
C ARG A 158 12.01 9.86 -15.89
N ASN A 159 12.62 10.52 -16.87
CA ASN A 159 12.35 10.29 -18.30
C ASN A 159 13.47 9.56 -19.06
N ARG A 160 14.59 9.17 -18.42
CA ARG A 160 15.72 8.53 -19.12
C ARG A 160 16.33 7.43 -18.24
N GLU A 161 16.10 6.19 -18.57
CA GLU A 161 16.80 4.96 -18.16
C GLU A 161 17.36 4.98 -16.72
N GLY A 162 16.57 4.60 -15.71
CA GLY A 162 17.00 4.40 -14.33
C GLY A 162 16.02 4.79 -13.23
N SER A 163 14.82 5.24 -13.56
CA SER A 163 13.76 5.39 -12.56
C SER A 163 13.45 4.02 -11.98
N SER A 164 13.39 3.88 -10.66
CA SER A 164 12.93 2.63 -10.07
C SER A 164 11.52 2.33 -10.54
N LEU A 165 11.15 1.07 -10.65
CA LEU A 165 9.79 0.66 -11.02
C LEU A 165 8.73 1.28 -10.09
N SER A 166 9.10 1.51 -8.83
CA SER A 166 8.33 2.24 -7.83
C SER A 166 8.00 3.67 -8.30
N SER A 167 8.94 4.38 -8.93
CA SER A 167 8.71 5.72 -9.46
C SER A 167 7.67 5.74 -10.58
N TYR A 168 7.71 4.77 -11.47
CA TYR A 168 6.69 4.62 -12.52
C TYR A 168 5.31 4.30 -11.94
N MET A 169 5.24 3.53 -10.85
CA MET A 169 3.97 3.34 -10.15
C MET A 169 3.42 4.66 -9.60
N HIS A 170 4.27 5.52 -9.02
CA HIS A 170 3.84 6.84 -8.57
C HIS A 170 3.28 7.69 -9.70
N ASP A 171 3.94 7.70 -10.87
CA ASP A 171 3.46 8.47 -12.02
C ASP A 171 2.08 8.01 -12.50
N LEU A 172 1.75 6.72 -12.38
CA LEU A 172 0.43 6.18 -12.73
C LEU A 172 -0.61 6.38 -11.62
N LEU A 173 -0.19 6.42 -10.36
CA LEU A 173 -1.07 6.66 -9.22
C LEU A 173 -1.41 8.15 -9.07
N ASP A 174 -0.53 9.06 -9.49
CA ASP A 174 -0.72 10.49 -9.40
C ASP A 174 -1.60 11.02 -10.55
N GLU A 175 -2.77 11.55 -10.21
CA GLU A 175 -3.68 12.15 -11.21
C GLU A 175 -3.06 13.36 -11.89
N SER A 176 -2.21 14.10 -11.19
CA SER A 176 -1.57 15.33 -11.68
C SER A 176 -0.38 15.07 -12.62
N ALA A 177 0.11 13.83 -12.69
CA ALA A 177 1.22 13.47 -13.56
C ALA A 177 0.89 13.68 -15.04
N SER A 178 1.88 14.17 -15.79
CA SER A 178 1.70 14.46 -17.21
C SER A 178 1.41 13.19 -18.03
N GLN A 179 0.66 13.33 -19.13
CA GLN A 179 0.36 12.21 -20.04
C GLN A 179 1.63 11.53 -20.57
N ASN A 180 2.70 12.31 -20.80
CA ASN A 180 3.97 11.75 -21.24
C ASN A 180 4.64 10.90 -20.15
N ALA A 181 4.60 11.34 -18.87
CA ALA A 181 5.10 10.56 -17.74
C ALA A 181 4.33 9.26 -17.60
N LYS A 182 2.99 9.30 -17.67
CA LYS A 182 2.12 8.12 -17.62
C LYS A 182 2.40 7.14 -18.76
N ALA A 183 2.61 7.62 -19.98
CA ALA A 183 2.94 6.76 -21.13
C ALA A 183 4.29 6.05 -20.97
N VAL A 184 5.31 6.75 -20.45
CA VAL A 184 6.62 6.15 -20.14
C VAL A 184 6.49 5.13 -19.03
N ALA A 185 5.78 5.46 -17.95
CA ALA A 185 5.55 4.58 -16.82
C ALA A 185 4.83 3.29 -17.24
N THR A 186 3.76 3.40 -18.03
CA THR A 186 3.02 2.26 -18.59
C THR A 186 3.95 1.33 -19.36
N ARG A 187 4.78 1.88 -20.26
CA ARG A 187 5.71 1.09 -21.08
C ARG A 187 6.75 0.36 -20.21
N CYS A 188 7.33 1.04 -19.23
CA CYS A 188 8.36 0.46 -18.37
C CYS A 188 7.79 -0.61 -17.45
N LEU A 189 6.62 -0.39 -16.86
CA LEU A 189 5.98 -1.36 -15.97
C LEU A 189 5.49 -2.59 -16.73
N SER A 190 4.93 -2.44 -17.95
CA SER A 190 4.47 -3.58 -18.76
C SER A 190 5.59 -4.55 -19.14
N VAL A 191 6.82 -4.07 -19.25
CA VAL A 191 7.99 -4.93 -19.51
C VAL A 191 8.39 -5.72 -18.26
N SER A 192 8.27 -5.11 -17.08
CA SER A 192 8.74 -5.69 -15.83
C SER A 192 7.68 -6.57 -15.15
N VAL A 193 6.42 -6.22 -15.31
CA VAL A 193 5.27 -6.95 -14.77
C VAL A 193 4.34 -7.25 -15.94
N PRO A 194 4.31 -8.47 -16.46
CA PRO A 194 3.38 -8.83 -17.52
C PRO A 194 1.94 -8.88 -16.96
N GLY A 195 0.99 -8.30 -17.69
CA GLY A 195 -0.43 -8.35 -17.34
C GLY A 195 -1.11 -9.67 -17.73
N PRO A 196 -2.35 -9.89 -17.29
CA PRO A 196 -3.22 -8.97 -16.57
C PRO A 196 -2.73 -8.67 -15.15
N PHE A 197 -3.25 -7.60 -14.53
CA PHE A 197 -2.75 -7.06 -13.27
C PHE A 197 -3.81 -7.11 -12.17
N SER A 198 -3.35 -7.02 -10.91
CA SER A 198 -4.16 -6.66 -9.77
C SER A 198 -3.35 -5.80 -8.80
N VAL A 199 -4.01 -4.95 -8.04
CA VAL A 199 -3.38 -4.11 -7.02
C VAL A 199 -3.81 -4.56 -5.64
N MET A 200 -2.85 -4.74 -4.75
CA MET A 200 -3.08 -4.93 -3.33
C MET A 200 -2.64 -3.68 -2.58
N VAL A 201 -3.49 -3.20 -1.71
CA VAL A 201 -3.24 -2.02 -0.87
C VAL A 201 -3.34 -2.41 0.60
N THR A 202 -2.30 -2.08 1.35
CA THR A 202 -2.25 -2.29 2.80
C THR A 202 -1.94 -0.95 3.47
N PRO A 203 -2.89 -0.33 4.20
CA PRO A 203 -2.63 0.88 4.95
C PRO A 203 -1.53 0.66 5.99
N ILE A 204 -0.67 1.65 6.16
CA ILE A 204 0.37 1.67 7.18
C ILE A 204 0.17 2.89 8.07
N GLY A 205 0.49 2.75 9.36
CA GLY A 205 0.46 3.90 10.24
C GLY A 205 1.56 4.91 9.94
N SER A 206 1.44 6.09 10.55
CA SER A 206 2.36 7.20 10.34
C SER A 206 3.65 7.12 11.18
N THR A 207 3.77 6.12 12.07
CA THR A 207 4.95 5.98 12.93
C THR A 207 6.17 5.53 12.12
N ALA A 208 7.33 5.92 12.58
CA ALA A 208 8.59 5.57 11.93
C ALA A 208 8.85 4.06 11.91
N SER A 209 8.46 3.32 12.96
CA SER A 209 8.56 1.86 12.98
C SER A 209 7.66 1.19 11.93
N GLN A 210 6.46 1.75 11.68
CA GLN A 210 5.56 1.26 10.64
C GLN A 210 6.08 1.54 9.23
N ARG A 211 6.71 2.70 9.01
CA ARG A 211 7.39 3.00 7.73
C ARG A 211 8.59 2.08 7.50
N ALA A 212 9.37 1.82 8.55
CA ALA A 212 10.48 0.86 8.50
C ALA A 212 9.99 -0.54 8.11
N PHE A 213 8.93 -1.00 8.76
CA PHE A 213 8.27 -2.26 8.41
C PHE A 213 7.82 -2.27 6.95
N ALA A 214 7.21 -1.19 6.46
CA ALA A 214 6.75 -1.09 5.08
C ALA A 214 7.90 -1.23 4.07
N THR A 215 9.03 -0.56 4.29
CA THR A 215 10.21 -0.66 3.43
C THR A 215 10.77 -2.09 3.41
N MET A 216 10.82 -2.74 4.58
CA MET A 216 11.23 -4.14 4.71
C MET A 216 10.26 -5.06 3.95
N ALA A 217 8.97 -4.86 4.12
CA ALA A 217 7.93 -5.67 3.49
C ALA A 217 7.99 -5.58 1.96
N ILE A 218 8.15 -4.38 1.41
CA ILE A 218 8.34 -4.15 -0.03
C ILE A 218 9.55 -4.92 -0.56
N SER A 219 10.69 -4.82 0.12
CA SER A 219 11.91 -5.53 -0.29
C SER A 219 11.70 -7.04 -0.29
N LYS A 220 11.03 -7.58 0.71
CA LYS A 220 10.75 -9.02 0.82
C LYS A 220 9.74 -9.49 -0.24
N ILE A 221 8.69 -8.72 -0.52
CA ILE A 221 7.75 -9.02 -1.59
C ILE A 221 8.50 -9.08 -2.92
N ALA A 222 9.33 -8.08 -3.23
CA ALA A 222 10.11 -8.02 -4.46
C ALA A 222 11.10 -9.19 -4.62
N THR A 223 11.63 -9.73 -3.53
CA THR A 223 12.53 -10.90 -3.58
C THR A 223 11.80 -12.23 -3.70
N GLN A 224 10.60 -12.34 -3.17
CA GLN A 224 9.82 -13.58 -3.18
C GLN A 224 8.96 -13.76 -4.44
N TYR A 225 8.59 -12.66 -5.11
CA TYR A 225 7.61 -12.66 -6.19
C TYR A 225 8.14 -11.91 -7.41
N CYS A 226 8.52 -12.65 -8.45
CA CYS A 226 9.22 -12.11 -9.63
C CYS A 226 8.41 -11.12 -10.48
N SER A 227 7.07 -11.16 -10.43
CA SER A 227 6.18 -10.32 -11.25
C SER A 227 5.43 -9.31 -10.39
N THR A 228 6.17 -8.58 -9.54
CA THR A 228 5.58 -7.59 -8.64
C THR A 228 6.39 -6.31 -8.60
N VAL A 229 5.70 -5.20 -8.43
CA VAL A 229 6.29 -3.90 -8.12
C VAL A 229 5.53 -3.30 -6.96
N SER A 230 6.25 -2.86 -5.94
CA SER A 230 5.66 -2.24 -4.75
C SER A 230 6.19 -0.84 -4.52
N THR A 231 5.35 0.01 -3.95
CA THR A 231 5.71 1.37 -3.53
C THR A 231 4.95 1.77 -2.27
N ILE A 232 5.40 2.82 -1.60
CA ILE A 232 4.64 3.49 -0.54
C ILE A 232 3.95 4.69 -1.18
N TYR A 233 2.61 4.73 -1.09
CA TYR A 233 1.81 5.82 -1.62
C TYR A 233 0.66 6.14 -0.64
N HIS A 234 0.49 7.41 -0.26
CA HIS A 234 -0.53 7.88 0.69
C HIS A 234 -0.60 7.04 1.99
N ASN A 235 0.57 6.76 2.61
CA ASN A 235 0.68 5.90 3.79
C ASN A 235 0.11 4.48 3.60
N CYS A 236 0.22 3.96 2.39
CA CYS A 236 -0.13 2.58 2.07
C CYS A 236 1.05 1.89 1.38
N ILE A 237 1.24 0.60 1.65
CA ILE A 237 1.99 -0.28 0.75
C ILE A 237 1.06 -0.57 -0.42
N VAL A 238 1.47 -0.20 -1.63
CA VAL A 238 0.77 -0.47 -2.87
C VAL A 238 1.59 -1.44 -3.68
N THR A 239 1.08 -2.62 -3.96
CA THR A 239 1.77 -3.65 -4.73
C THR A 239 0.97 -3.99 -5.99
N LEU A 240 1.60 -3.82 -7.14
CA LEU A 240 1.11 -4.29 -8.43
C LEU A 240 1.57 -5.73 -8.65
N PHE A 241 0.65 -6.62 -8.94
CA PHE A 241 0.91 -8.03 -9.24
C PHE A 241 0.56 -8.31 -10.70
N GLY A 242 1.45 -9.01 -11.41
CA GLY A 242 1.10 -9.68 -12.65
C GLY A 242 0.37 -10.99 -12.33
N LEU A 243 -0.81 -11.16 -12.91
CA LEU A 243 -1.62 -12.36 -12.77
C LEU A 243 -1.29 -13.40 -13.86
N MET A 244 -1.56 -14.65 -13.58
CA MET A 244 -1.29 -15.72 -14.56
C MET A 244 -2.37 -15.81 -15.64
N GLN A 245 -3.62 -15.51 -15.32
CA GLN A 245 -4.76 -15.57 -16.25
C GLN A 245 -5.96 -14.74 -15.79
N GLY A 246 -6.74 -14.25 -16.76
CA GLY A 246 -8.17 -14.07 -16.64
C GLY A 246 -8.69 -12.73 -16.13
N GLU A 247 -10.01 -12.61 -16.22
CA GLU A 247 -10.80 -11.46 -15.74
C GLU A 247 -11.17 -11.59 -14.24
N ARG A 248 -10.84 -12.72 -13.60
CA ARG A 248 -11.11 -13.00 -12.19
C ARG A 248 -9.91 -13.66 -11.54
N HIS A 249 -9.78 -13.50 -10.23
CA HIS A 249 -8.76 -14.19 -9.46
C HIS A 249 -9.05 -15.68 -9.38
N SER A 250 -8.06 -16.50 -9.71
CA SER A 250 -8.12 -17.95 -9.49
C SER A 250 -7.99 -18.29 -8.00
N GLU A 251 -8.43 -19.48 -7.58
CA GLU A 251 -8.26 -19.94 -6.20
C GLU A 251 -6.80 -19.90 -5.72
N LYS A 252 -5.84 -20.16 -6.63
CA LYS A 252 -4.41 -20.09 -6.33
C LYS A 252 -3.95 -18.67 -6.07
N GLU A 253 -4.45 -17.71 -6.83
CA GLU A 253 -4.15 -16.28 -6.65
C GLU A 253 -4.80 -15.76 -5.37
N ILE A 254 -6.04 -16.15 -5.08
CA ILE A 254 -6.72 -15.82 -3.82
C ILE A 254 -5.90 -16.32 -2.62
N ALA A 255 -5.51 -17.59 -2.62
CA ALA A 255 -4.66 -18.16 -1.56
C ALA A 255 -3.28 -17.47 -1.47
N PHE A 256 -2.77 -17.01 -2.60
CA PHE A 256 -1.54 -16.25 -2.67
C PHE A 256 -1.67 -14.87 -2.02
N PHE A 257 -2.71 -14.09 -2.34
CA PHE A 257 -2.95 -12.78 -1.73
C PHE A 257 -3.17 -12.89 -0.23
N HIS A 258 -3.86 -13.91 0.25
CA HIS A 258 -4.00 -14.17 1.68
C HIS A 258 -2.65 -14.37 2.38
N ARG A 259 -1.73 -15.15 1.80
CA ARG A 259 -0.37 -15.32 2.36
C ARG A 259 0.43 -14.02 2.38
N VAL A 260 0.31 -13.19 1.34
CA VAL A 260 0.96 -11.86 1.34
C VAL A 260 0.37 -10.97 2.43
N ALA A 261 -0.95 -10.99 2.60
CA ALA A 261 -1.63 -10.22 3.64
C ALA A 261 -1.26 -10.67 5.06
N GLU A 262 -1.17 -11.98 5.30
CA GLU A 262 -0.69 -12.54 6.57
C GLU A 262 0.72 -12.06 6.91
N PHE A 263 1.60 -12.01 5.91
CA PHE A 263 2.94 -11.46 6.07
C PHE A 263 2.92 -9.95 6.42
N LEU A 264 1.95 -9.18 5.90
CA LEU A 264 1.77 -7.75 6.18
C LEU A 264 1.00 -7.47 7.48
N SER A 265 0.36 -8.49 8.08
CA SER A 265 -0.53 -8.36 9.24
C SER A 265 0.11 -7.87 10.56
N PRO A 266 1.44 -7.96 10.82
CA PRO A 266 2.04 -7.38 12.03
C PRO A 266 1.75 -5.89 12.21
N SER A 267 1.32 -5.20 11.17
CA SER A 267 0.85 -3.79 11.23
C SER A 267 -0.58 -3.63 11.77
N ASN A 268 -1.30 -4.70 12.09
CA ASN A 268 -2.74 -4.70 12.40
C ASN A 268 -3.61 -4.09 11.29
N ALA A 269 -3.12 -4.01 10.08
CA ALA A 269 -3.83 -3.44 8.95
C ALA A 269 -4.40 -4.55 8.07
N SER A 270 -5.62 -4.33 7.59
CA SER A 270 -6.26 -5.17 6.59
C SER A 270 -5.78 -4.79 5.20
N SER A 271 -5.67 -5.76 4.32
CA SER A 271 -5.30 -5.54 2.91
C SER A 271 -6.51 -5.66 2.01
N GLY A 272 -6.65 -4.74 1.06
CA GLY A 272 -7.66 -4.82 0.01
C GLY A 272 -7.01 -5.16 -1.34
N VAL A 273 -7.73 -5.92 -2.16
CA VAL A 273 -7.30 -6.33 -3.50
C VAL A 273 -8.30 -5.83 -4.53
N SER A 274 -7.83 -5.17 -5.59
CA SER A 274 -8.66 -4.65 -6.68
C SER A 274 -9.24 -5.76 -7.56
N LEU A 275 -10.20 -5.43 -8.42
CA LEU A 275 -10.51 -6.27 -9.57
C LEU A 275 -9.28 -6.41 -10.49
N PRO A 276 -9.14 -7.52 -11.20
CA PRO A 276 -8.16 -7.67 -12.28
C PRO A 276 -8.35 -6.63 -13.38
N PHE A 277 -7.27 -6.22 -14.03
CA PHE A 277 -7.29 -5.26 -15.13
C PHE A 277 -6.14 -5.50 -16.11
N SER A 278 -6.24 -4.95 -17.31
CA SER A 278 -5.23 -5.15 -18.37
C SER A 278 -4.55 -3.85 -18.80
N ASP A 279 -5.16 -2.70 -18.55
CA ASP A 279 -4.60 -1.39 -18.90
C ASP A 279 -4.04 -0.69 -17.65
N LEU A 280 -2.72 -0.47 -17.61
CA LEU A 280 -2.06 0.22 -16.51
C LEU A 280 -2.52 1.68 -16.31
N ASN A 281 -3.19 2.28 -17.29
CA ASN A 281 -3.83 3.59 -17.09
C ASN A 281 -4.99 3.54 -16.08
N GLU A 282 -5.53 2.36 -15.80
CA GLU A 282 -6.54 2.15 -14.78
C GLU A 282 -5.97 2.06 -13.35
N LEU A 283 -4.64 2.08 -13.19
CA LEU A 283 -3.96 1.78 -11.91
C LEU A 283 -4.48 2.65 -10.76
N ASN A 284 -4.73 3.94 -10.98
CA ASN A 284 -5.27 4.82 -9.93
C ASN A 284 -6.68 4.39 -9.50
N GLY A 285 -7.58 4.12 -10.45
CA GLY A 285 -8.93 3.62 -10.13
C GLY A 285 -8.89 2.27 -9.41
N ARG A 286 -7.96 1.39 -9.76
CA ARG A 286 -7.77 0.08 -9.11
C ARG A 286 -7.15 0.23 -7.70
N PHE A 287 -6.26 1.20 -7.52
CA PHE A 287 -5.80 1.60 -6.20
C PHE A 287 -6.95 2.04 -5.30
N GLN A 288 -7.85 2.90 -5.79
CA GLN A 288 -9.02 3.35 -5.03
C GLN A 288 -9.92 2.17 -4.62
N GLN A 289 -10.19 1.22 -5.53
CA GLN A 289 -10.93 0.00 -5.21
C GLN A 289 -10.29 -0.78 -4.05
N ALA A 290 -8.99 -1.07 -4.16
CA ALA A 290 -8.25 -1.83 -3.16
C ALA A 290 -8.14 -1.06 -1.83
N TYR A 291 -7.91 0.25 -1.87
CA TYR A 291 -7.83 1.10 -0.68
C TYR A 291 -9.15 1.12 0.09
N MET A 292 -10.28 1.39 -0.59
CA MET A 292 -11.59 1.38 0.06
C MET A 292 -11.92 0.00 0.63
N THR A 293 -11.59 -1.07 -0.08
CA THR A 293 -11.75 -2.43 0.42
C THR A 293 -10.95 -2.67 1.70
N SER A 294 -9.70 -2.19 1.77
CA SER A 294 -8.85 -2.35 2.95
C SER A 294 -9.39 -1.63 4.19
N LEU A 295 -10.11 -0.52 4.00
CA LEU A 295 -10.73 0.23 5.10
C LEU A 295 -12.01 -0.42 5.63
N MET A 296 -12.74 -1.15 4.76
CA MET A 296 -14.05 -1.73 5.08
C MET A 296 -13.96 -3.13 5.69
N THR A 297 -12.87 -3.85 5.46
CA THR A 297 -12.75 -5.23 5.90
C THR A 297 -12.15 -5.36 7.30
N LYS A 298 -12.63 -6.35 8.06
CA LYS A 298 -12.03 -6.81 9.32
C LYS A 298 -11.14 -8.05 9.12
N LYS A 299 -11.13 -8.63 7.91
CA LYS A 299 -10.29 -9.75 7.53
C LYS A 299 -8.87 -9.25 7.23
N SER A 300 -7.90 -10.12 7.33
CA SER A 300 -6.51 -9.78 6.95
C SER A 300 -6.39 -9.40 5.47
N CYS A 301 -7.24 -9.98 4.61
CA CYS A 301 -7.33 -9.69 3.18
C CYS A 301 -8.77 -9.78 2.70
N GLU A 302 -9.18 -8.85 1.84
CA GLU A 302 -10.47 -8.90 1.17
C GLU A 302 -10.32 -8.43 -0.28
N PHE A 303 -11.21 -8.93 -1.15
CA PHE A 303 -11.23 -8.60 -2.56
C PHE A 303 -12.38 -7.64 -2.85
N PHE A 304 -12.13 -6.63 -3.68
CA PHE A 304 -13.15 -5.66 -4.06
C PHE A 304 -14.39 -6.32 -4.69
N GLU A 305 -14.22 -7.43 -5.39
CA GLU A 305 -15.32 -8.22 -5.95
C GLU A 305 -16.39 -8.57 -4.89
N PHE A 306 -15.95 -8.92 -3.68
CA PHE A 306 -16.86 -9.26 -2.56
C PHE A 306 -17.20 -8.04 -1.70
N ALA A 307 -16.30 -7.07 -1.60
CA ALA A 307 -16.50 -5.85 -0.82
C ALA A 307 -17.31 -4.78 -1.56
N PHE A 308 -17.54 -4.93 -2.87
CA PHE A 308 -18.17 -3.90 -3.71
C PHE A 308 -19.48 -3.33 -3.12
N PRO A 309 -20.45 -4.14 -2.64
CA PRO A 309 -21.68 -3.58 -2.07
C PRO A 309 -21.39 -2.70 -0.84
N ALA A 310 -20.50 -3.15 0.05
CA ALA A 310 -20.11 -2.40 1.23
C ALA A 310 -19.45 -1.06 0.87
N VAL A 311 -18.46 -1.09 -0.02
CA VAL A 311 -17.78 0.10 -0.51
C VAL A 311 -18.74 1.09 -1.14
N MET A 312 -19.67 0.60 -1.96
CA MET A 312 -20.71 1.42 -2.60
C MET A 312 -21.60 2.11 -1.55
N PHE A 313 -22.15 1.36 -0.61
CA PHE A 313 -23.06 1.89 0.40
C PHE A 313 -22.37 2.87 1.35
N GLU A 314 -21.15 2.57 1.81
CA GLU A 314 -20.36 3.49 2.65
C GLU A 314 -20.05 4.78 1.89
N THR A 315 -19.69 4.71 0.61
CA THR A 315 -19.43 5.90 -0.20
C THR A 315 -20.68 6.78 -0.32
N VAL A 316 -21.86 6.17 -0.51
CA VAL A 316 -23.14 6.88 -0.54
C VAL A 316 -23.41 7.52 0.83
N CYS A 317 -23.26 6.78 1.93
CA CYS A 317 -23.47 7.28 3.29
C CYS A 317 -22.56 8.45 3.64
N ALA A 318 -21.31 8.43 3.18
CA ALA A 318 -20.35 9.51 3.43
C ALA A 318 -20.61 10.77 2.59
N SER A 319 -21.26 10.64 1.43
CA SER A 319 -21.39 11.73 0.46
C SER A 319 -22.75 12.45 0.50
N THR A 320 -23.78 11.85 1.13
CA THR A 320 -25.14 12.41 1.04
C THR A 320 -26.02 12.01 2.24
N ASN A 321 -27.20 12.66 2.32
CA ASN A 321 -28.22 12.29 3.32
C ASN A 321 -28.89 10.98 2.94
N VAL A 322 -28.59 9.91 3.64
CA VAL A 322 -29.08 8.54 3.41
C VAL A 322 -30.60 8.45 3.43
N GLU A 323 -31.28 9.25 4.26
CA GLU A 323 -32.74 9.27 4.36
C GLU A 323 -33.46 9.47 3.00
N MET A 324 -32.79 10.15 2.07
CA MET A 324 -33.34 10.40 0.72
C MET A 324 -33.43 9.12 -0.13
N PHE A 325 -32.68 8.09 0.24
CA PHE A 325 -32.57 6.84 -0.52
C PHE A 325 -33.27 5.66 0.18
N LEU A 326 -33.87 5.90 1.37
CA LEU A 326 -34.60 4.84 2.06
C LEU A 326 -36.01 4.70 1.51
N HIS A 327 -36.43 3.45 1.26
CA HIS A 327 -37.80 3.16 0.95
C HIS A 327 -38.72 3.53 2.14
N PRO A 328 -39.89 4.18 1.93
CA PRO A 328 -40.73 4.66 3.03
C PRO A 328 -41.17 3.57 4.01
N ALA A 329 -41.25 2.32 3.57
CA ALA A 329 -41.57 1.16 4.40
C ALA A 329 -40.61 0.99 5.60
N ILE A 330 -39.33 1.37 5.45
CA ILE A 330 -38.32 1.25 6.52
C ILE A 330 -38.80 1.97 7.79
N ARG A 331 -39.15 3.25 7.64
CA ARG A 331 -39.61 4.08 8.75
C ARG A 331 -41.01 3.74 9.25
N GLN A 332 -41.88 3.26 8.36
CA GLN A 332 -43.22 2.82 8.73
C GLN A 332 -43.20 1.58 9.61
N LEU A 333 -42.40 0.57 9.23
CA LEU A 333 -42.24 -0.67 9.97
C LEU A 333 -41.59 -0.44 11.32
N GLU A 334 -40.51 0.37 11.38
CA GLU A 334 -39.83 0.72 12.61
C GLU A 334 -40.75 1.36 13.64
N LYS A 335 -41.55 2.37 13.19
CA LYS A 335 -42.52 3.04 14.05
C LYS A 335 -43.67 2.09 14.50
N TYR A 336 -44.12 1.22 13.62
CA TYR A 336 -45.15 0.25 13.95
C TYR A 336 -44.70 -0.76 14.99
N ASP A 337 -43.49 -1.34 14.79
CA ASP A 337 -42.91 -2.31 15.70
C ASP A 337 -42.67 -1.69 17.10
N ALA A 338 -42.27 -0.42 17.17
CA ALA A 338 -42.08 0.29 18.44
C ALA A 338 -43.40 0.46 19.21
N ILE A 339 -44.55 0.64 18.55
CA ILE A 339 -45.86 0.82 19.16
C ILE A 339 -46.48 -0.52 19.51
N HIS A 340 -46.42 -1.51 18.61
CA HIS A 340 -47.16 -2.76 18.72
C HIS A 340 -46.32 -3.94 19.20
N GLN A 341 -45.00 -3.71 19.52
CA GLN A 341 -44.07 -4.74 19.97
C GLN A 341 -44.00 -5.95 19.00
N THR A 342 -44.09 -5.65 17.70
CA THR A 342 -43.92 -6.64 16.63
C THR A 342 -42.50 -6.66 16.11
N GLU A 343 -42.18 -7.61 15.24
CA GLU A 343 -40.84 -7.76 14.63
C GLU A 343 -40.94 -7.73 13.10
N TYR A 344 -41.83 -6.88 12.56
CA TYR A 344 -42.05 -6.81 11.12
C TYR A 344 -40.90 -6.19 10.36
N PHE A 345 -40.25 -5.16 10.94
CA PHE A 345 -39.04 -4.58 10.39
C PHE A 345 -37.94 -5.66 10.22
N ARG A 346 -37.63 -6.38 11.30
CA ARG A 346 -36.61 -7.43 11.28
C ARG A 346 -36.99 -8.57 10.35
N THR A 347 -38.28 -8.90 10.28
CA THR A 347 -38.76 -9.95 9.38
C THR A 347 -38.56 -9.58 7.91
N LEU A 348 -38.94 -8.36 7.50
CA LEU A 348 -38.78 -7.90 6.12
C LEU A 348 -37.30 -7.68 5.78
N GLN A 349 -36.49 -7.19 6.73
CA GLN A 349 -35.05 -7.03 6.55
C GLN A 349 -34.38 -8.36 6.20
N VAL A 350 -34.56 -9.39 7.05
CA VAL A 350 -33.96 -10.71 6.81
C VAL A 350 -34.50 -11.33 5.52
N TYR A 351 -35.80 -11.17 5.22
CA TYR A 351 -36.40 -11.65 4.00
C TYR A 351 -35.78 -11.03 2.75
N SER A 352 -35.56 -9.72 2.78
CA SER A 352 -34.89 -8.99 1.67
C SER A 352 -33.41 -9.43 1.53
N LEU A 353 -32.67 -9.53 2.64
CA LEU A 353 -31.26 -9.92 2.64
C LEU A 353 -31.02 -11.37 2.20
N THR A 354 -31.99 -12.26 2.43
CA THR A 354 -31.95 -13.64 1.94
C THR A 354 -32.51 -13.81 0.52
N LEU A 355 -32.63 -12.71 -0.22
CA LEU A 355 -33.20 -12.69 -1.57
C LEU A 355 -34.54 -13.45 -1.66
N HIS A 356 -35.41 -13.21 -0.70
CA HIS A 356 -36.75 -13.79 -0.59
C HIS A 356 -36.80 -15.32 -0.35
N ASN A 357 -35.69 -15.91 0.10
CA ASN A 357 -35.64 -17.32 0.46
C ASN A 357 -36.36 -17.55 1.80
N LYS A 358 -37.59 -18.09 1.74
CA LYS A 358 -38.43 -18.30 2.92
C LYS A 358 -37.87 -19.28 3.92
N GLU A 359 -37.12 -20.27 3.46
CA GLU A 359 -36.51 -21.29 4.34
C GLU A 359 -35.31 -20.71 5.11
N SER A 360 -34.40 -20.04 4.40
CA SER A 360 -33.26 -19.35 5.02
C SER A 360 -33.72 -18.24 5.96
N THR A 361 -34.74 -17.45 5.57
CA THR A 361 -35.34 -16.42 6.42
C THR A 361 -35.87 -16.98 7.73
N ALA A 362 -36.70 -18.05 7.67
CA ALA A 362 -37.30 -18.66 8.85
C ALA A 362 -36.21 -19.22 9.80
N ARG A 363 -35.16 -19.80 9.23
CA ARG A 363 -34.01 -20.34 9.97
C ARG A 363 -33.24 -19.23 10.71
N ILE A 364 -32.92 -18.13 10.03
CA ILE A 364 -32.20 -16.99 10.61
C ILE A 364 -33.02 -16.31 11.70
N LEU A 365 -34.33 -16.17 11.51
CA LEU A 365 -35.22 -15.58 12.49
C LEU A 365 -35.58 -16.55 13.65
N CYS A 366 -35.14 -17.82 13.59
CA CYS A 366 -35.50 -18.86 14.54
C CYS A 366 -37.01 -19.03 14.71
N ILE A 367 -37.82 -18.91 13.62
CA ILE A 367 -39.28 -19.06 13.65
C ILE A 367 -39.74 -20.18 12.70
N HIS A 368 -40.95 -20.69 12.93
CA HIS A 368 -41.54 -21.65 12.02
C HIS A 368 -41.95 -20.97 10.68
N ARG A 369 -41.84 -21.69 9.58
CA ARG A 369 -42.20 -21.20 8.26
C ARG A 369 -43.64 -20.57 8.20
N ASN A 370 -44.59 -21.17 8.89
CA ASN A 370 -45.97 -20.63 8.92
C ASN A 370 -46.02 -19.28 9.64
N THR A 371 -45.21 -19.09 10.69
CA THR A 371 -45.08 -17.77 11.37
C THR A 371 -44.50 -16.72 10.46
N LEU A 372 -43.48 -17.09 9.67
CA LEU A 372 -42.91 -16.19 8.66
C LEU A 372 -43.98 -15.79 7.64
N LEU A 373 -44.70 -16.76 7.07
CA LEU A 373 -45.75 -16.47 6.06
C LEU A 373 -46.87 -15.58 6.64
N TYR A 374 -47.24 -15.83 7.90
CA TYR A 374 -48.21 -14.98 8.60
C TYR A 374 -47.68 -13.53 8.73
N ARG A 375 -46.43 -13.36 9.19
CA ARG A 375 -45.81 -12.03 9.34
C ARG A 375 -45.70 -11.31 7.99
N LEU A 376 -45.24 -11.96 6.94
CA LEU A 376 -45.15 -11.40 5.59
C LEU A 376 -46.55 -11.01 5.04
N GLY A 377 -47.57 -11.86 5.28
CA GLY A 377 -48.96 -11.55 4.94
C GLY A 377 -49.47 -10.29 5.66
N LYS A 378 -49.20 -10.16 6.96
CA LYS A 378 -49.53 -8.98 7.76
C LYS A 378 -48.79 -7.72 7.31
N ILE A 379 -47.52 -7.81 6.97
CA ILE A 379 -46.76 -6.70 6.41
C ILE A 379 -47.41 -6.20 5.11
N ASN A 380 -47.78 -7.12 4.21
CA ASN A 380 -48.45 -6.74 2.96
C ASN A 380 -49.85 -6.13 3.19
N GLU A 381 -50.61 -6.68 4.11
CA GLU A 381 -51.95 -6.19 4.45
C GLU A 381 -51.95 -4.78 5.05
N LEU A 382 -51.02 -4.53 6.00
CA LEU A 382 -50.97 -3.29 6.77
C LEU A 382 -50.24 -2.14 6.02
N PHE A 383 -49.22 -2.46 5.25
CA PHE A 383 -48.35 -1.45 4.67
C PHE A 383 -48.46 -1.38 3.14
N HIS A 384 -49.19 -2.31 2.52
CA HIS A 384 -49.38 -2.41 1.06
C HIS A 384 -48.08 -2.39 0.27
N ILE A 385 -47.04 -3.08 0.80
CA ILE A 385 -45.72 -3.16 0.20
C ILE A 385 -45.66 -4.36 -0.75
N PRO A 386 -45.58 -4.14 -2.06
CA PRO A 386 -45.48 -5.26 -3.01
C PRO A 386 -44.05 -5.79 -3.09
N PHE A 387 -43.54 -6.35 -1.98
CA PHE A 387 -42.13 -6.80 -1.86
C PHE A 387 -41.79 -8.00 -2.77
N GLU A 388 -42.75 -8.63 -3.40
CA GLU A 388 -42.53 -9.64 -4.45
C GLU A 388 -42.30 -8.98 -5.84
N ASP A 389 -42.61 -7.67 -6.01
CA ASP A 389 -42.25 -6.92 -7.21
C ASP A 389 -40.74 -6.63 -7.26
N GLN A 390 -40.12 -6.83 -8.44
CA GLN A 390 -38.69 -6.73 -8.60
C GLN A 390 -38.13 -5.35 -8.24
N GLN A 391 -38.78 -4.27 -8.60
CA GLN A 391 -38.32 -2.91 -8.31
C GLN A 391 -38.42 -2.61 -6.82
N THR A 392 -39.53 -2.98 -6.19
CA THR A 392 -39.72 -2.83 -4.73
C THR A 392 -38.74 -3.71 -3.95
N ALA A 393 -38.54 -4.94 -4.36
CA ALA A 393 -37.58 -5.85 -3.76
C ALA A 393 -36.17 -5.29 -3.77
N LEU A 394 -35.72 -4.76 -4.91
CA LEU A 394 -34.42 -4.12 -5.05
C LEU A 394 -34.32 -2.84 -4.19
N ALA A 395 -35.36 -2.01 -4.19
CA ALA A 395 -35.37 -0.79 -3.36
C ALA A 395 -35.32 -1.10 -1.87
N LEU A 396 -36.03 -2.12 -1.40
CA LEU A 396 -35.99 -2.58 -0.01
C LEU A 396 -34.62 -3.14 0.36
N LEU A 397 -34.06 -4.00 -0.48
CA LEU A 397 -32.73 -4.56 -0.26
C LEU A 397 -31.68 -3.46 -0.09
N ASN A 398 -31.62 -2.51 -1.03
CA ASN A 398 -30.71 -1.36 -0.96
C ASN A 398 -30.98 -0.50 0.28
N SER A 399 -32.25 -0.27 0.60
CA SER A 399 -32.63 0.53 1.78
C SER A 399 -32.21 -0.12 3.09
N PHE A 400 -32.35 -1.43 3.23
CA PHE A 400 -31.87 -2.14 4.44
C PHE A 400 -30.36 -2.14 4.54
N GLN A 401 -29.63 -2.19 3.44
CA GLN A 401 -28.16 -2.06 3.44
C GLN A 401 -27.74 -0.65 3.88
N LEU A 402 -28.28 0.39 3.26
CA LEU A 402 -28.02 1.78 3.64
C LEU A 402 -28.42 2.08 5.09
N TYR A 403 -29.54 1.56 5.54
CA TYR A 403 -30.01 1.73 6.92
C TYR A 403 -29.03 1.08 7.91
N GLY A 404 -28.53 -0.12 7.61
CA GLY A 404 -27.55 -0.84 8.43
C GLY A 404 -26.27 -0.03 8.59
N VAL A 405 -25.70 0.48 7.53
CA VAL A 405 -24.51 1.32 7.56
C VAL A 405 -24.73 2.60 8.38
N ASN A 406 -25.87 3.29 8.17
CA ASN A 406 -26.12 4.59 8.80
C ASN A 406 -26.44 4.48 10.31
N VAL A 407 -27.15 3.43 10.75
CA VAL A 407 -27.64 3.31 12.15
C VAL A 407 -26.69 2.51 13.02
N LEU A 408 -26.05 1.47 12.47
CA LEU A 408 -25.22 0.56 13.25
C LEU A 408 -23.73 0.99 13.22
N GLY A 409 -23.36 1.98 12.39
CA GLY A 409 -21.96 2.40 12.23
C GLY A 409 -21.07 1.30 11.63
N GLU A 410 -21.65 0.17 11.29
CA GLU A 410 -21.02 -0.96 10.65
C GLU A 410 -22.03 -1.58 9.70
N ALA A 411 -21.63 -1.81 8.47
CA ALA A 411 -22.37 -2.69 7.60
C ALA A 411 -22.46 -4.05 8.31
N ASP A 412 -23.62 -4.41 8.84
CA ASP A 412 -23.84 -5.72 9.46
C ASP A 412 -23.91 -6.80 8.37
N PHE A 413 -22.79 -6.96 7.66
CA PHE A 413 -22.56 -8.08 6.75
C PHE A 413 -22.44 -9.41 7.50
N GLY A 414 -22.45 -9.41 8.83
CA GLY A 414 -22.53 -10.60 9.68
C GLY A 414 -23.77 -11.46 9.45
N LEU A 415 -24.78 -10.92 8.75
CA LEU A 415 -25.91 -11.73 8.24
C LEU A 415 -25.49 -12.52 7.00
N ALA A 416 -24.68 -11.98 6.10
CA ALA A 416 -24.14 -12.74 4.97
C ALA A 416 -23.21 -13.87 5.46
N ASP A 417 -22.31 -13.60 6.40
CA ASP A 417 -21.45 -14.62 7.04
C ASP A 417 -22.27 -15.67 7.81
N LYS A 418 -23.40 -15.30 8.42
CA LYS A 418 -24.32 -16.25 9.06
C LYS A 418 -25.11 -17.09 8.05
N VAL A 419 -25.49 -16.50 6.91
CA VAL A 419 -26.15 -17.23 5.82
C VAL A 419 -25.16 -18.24 5.22
N GLU A 420 -23.95 -17.80 4.91
CA GLU A 420 -22.89 -18.63 4.32
C GLU A 420 -22.50 -19.80 5.24
N LYS A 421 -22.29 -19.56 6.54
CA LYS A 421 -22.02 -20.62 7.53
C LYS A 421 -23.20 -21.58 7.72
N LEU A 422 -24.44 -21.13 7.55
CA LEU A 422 -25.62 -21.98 7.62
C LEU A 422 -25.81 -22.80 6.34
N GLU A 423 -25.38 -22.28 5.19
CA GLU A 423 -25.36 -23.01 3.92
C GLU A 423 -24.25 -24.07 3.88
N GLU A 424 -23.07 -23.77 4.39
CA GLU A 424 -21.96 -24.73 4.53
C GLU A 424 -22.31 -25.88 5.48
N SER A 425 -22.96 -25.60 6.62
CA SER A 425 -23.42 -26.64 7.56
C SER A 425 -24.50 -27.54 6.98
N SER A 426 -25.38 -27.01 6.10
CA SER A 426 -26.43 -27.78 5.46
C SER A 426 -25.93 -28.67 4.30
N ASN A 427 -24.81 -28.30 3.68
CA ASN A 427 -24.18 -29.09 2.62
C ASN A 427 -23.30 -30.22 3.19
N SER A 428 -22.72 -30.05 4.39
CA SER A 428 -21.97 -31.12 5.07
C SER A 428 -22.88 -32.25 5.53
N ASP A 429 -24.11 -31.98 5.94
CA ASP A 429 -25.09 -33.01 6.34
C ASP A 429 -25.67 -33.80 5.14
N LYS A 430 -25.67 -33.21 3.93
CA LYS A 430 -26.12 -33.91 2.71
C LYS A 430 -25.07 -34.79 2.07
N SER A 431 -23.80 -34.69 2.48
CA SER A 431 -22.71 -35.54 1.99
C SER A 431 -22.45 -36.79 2.85
N GLN A 432 -23.26 -36.98 3.92
CA GLN A 432 -23.15 -38.14 4.82
C GLN A 432 -24.39 -39.10 4.78
N VAL A 433 -25.26 -38.96 3.77
CA VAL A 433 -26.37 -39.90 3.53
C VAL A 433 -26.19 -40.68 2.23
#